data_7774d9bb5a8b5b637ecdd4702d0b4520
#
_entry.id   7774d9bb5a8b5b637ecdd4702d0b4520
#
_cell.length_a   1.000
_cell.length_b   1.000
_cell.length_c   1.000
_cell.angle_alpha   90.00
_cell.angle_beta   90.00
_cell.angle_gamma   90.00
#
_symmetry.space_group_name_H-M   'P 1'
#
loop_
_entity.id
_entity.type
_entity.pdbx_description
1 polymer ?
#
loop_
_entity_poly.entity_id
_entity_poly.type
_entity_poly.pdbx_seq_one_letter_code
_entity_poly.pdbx_strand_id
1 'polypeptide(L)'
;GAHVANAGYVVAQHATGRGIARRMCAASLDLARAQGFRAMQFNFVVSSNVRAVALWQDMGFAVVGRLPEVFDHPALGYVDALVMFRAL
;
A
#
# COMPACT_ATOMS: atom_id res chain seq x y z
N GLY A 1 1.00 -16.88 6.65
CA GLY A 1 0.46 -16.09 7.14
C GLY A 1 0.74 -15.05 8.20
N ALA A 2 0.98 -15.48 9.42
CA ALA A 2 1.12 -14.54 10.54
C ALA A 2 2.37 -13.64 10.47
N HIS A 3 3.31 -13.93 9.60
CA HIS A 3 4.54 -13.15 9.46
C HIS A 3 4.43 -12.00 8.46
N VAL A 4 3.32 -11.86 7.76
CA VAL A 4 3.07 -10.76 6.82
C VAL A 4 1.97 -9.87 7.37
N ALA A 5 2.30 -8.59 7.62
CA ALA A 5 1.32 -7.61 8.08
C ALA A 5 0.57 -7.03 6.89
N ASN A 6 -0.75 -6.89 7.03
CA ASN A 6 -1.59 -6.20 6.05
C ASN A 6 -1.91 -4.81 6.57
N ALA A 7 -1.59 -3.79 5.80
CA ALA A 7 -1.74 -2.39 6.20
C ALA A 7 -2.72 -1.62 5.30
N GLY A 8 -3.86 -2.23 4.98
CA GLY A 8 -4.87 -1.60 4.14
C GLY A 8 -5.33 -0.23 4.62
N TYR A 9 -5.36 0.00 5.92
CA TYR A 9 -5.74 1.31 6.48
C TYR A 9 -4.76 2.42 6.10
N VAL A 10 -3.48 2.12 5.93
CA VAL A 10 -2.47 3.09 5.50
C VAL A 10 -2.77 3.56 4.08
N VAL A 11 -3.13 2.62 3.22
CA VAL A 11 -3.49 2.92 1.82
C VAL A 11 -4.72 3.82 1.77
N ALA A 12 -5.72 3.55 2.59
CA ALA A 12 -6.94 4.36 2.65
C ALA A 12 -6.67 5.80 3.13
N GLN A 13 -5.69 5.99 4.00
CA GLN A 13 -5.37 7.30 4.56
C GLN A 13 -4.52 8.19 3.66
N HIS A 14 -4.04 7.71 2.51
CA HIS A 14 -3.21 8.54 1.62
C HIS A 14 -3.97 9.78 1.10
N ALA A 15 -5.31 9.75 1.09
CA ALA A 15 -6.14 10.87 0.68
C ALA A 15 -6.01 12.09 1.60
N THR A 16 -5.50 11.93 2.82
CA THR A 16 -5.34 13.03 3.79
C THR A 16 -4.05 13.82 3.61
N GLY A 17 -3.22 13.45 2.62
CA GLY A 17 -1.98 14.10 2.30
C GLY A 17 -0.77 13.18 2.42
N ARG A 18 0.26 13.45 1.59
CA ARG A 18 1.44 12.59 1.50
C ARG A 18 2.27 12.58 2.78
N GLY A 19 2.39 13.71 3.46
CA GLY A 19 3.17 13.80 4.69
C GLY A 19 2.57 12.93 5.80
N ILE A 20 1.27 12.92 5.92
CA ILE A 20 0.55 12.10 6.91
C ILE A 20 0.65 10.62 6.51
N ALA A 21 0.43 10.29 5.25
CA ALA A 21 0.52 8.91 4.76
C ALA A 21 1.91 8.34 4.97
N ARG A 22 2.95 9.11 4.68
CA ARG A 22 4.35 8.71 4.89
C ARG A 22 4.61 8.41 6.36
N ARG A 23 4.17 9.29 7.27
CA ARG A 23 4.38 9.09 8.71
C ARG A 23 3.62 7.88 9.24
N MET A 24 2.39 7.68 8.79
CA MET A 24 1.60 6.51 9.18
C MET A 24 2.25 5.22 8.69
N CYS A 25 2.74 5.21 7.47
CA CYS A 25 3.44 4.06 6.92
C CYS A 25 4.71 3.75 7.70
N ALA A 26 5.53 4.76 7.98
CA ALA A 26 6.76 4.58 8.76
C ALA A 26 6.46 4.02 10.15
N ALA A 27 5.45 4.56 10.85
CA ALA A 27 5.03 4.06 12.16
C ALA A 27 4.53 2.62 12.08
N SER A 28 3.78 2.27 11.03
CA SER A 28 3.29 0.92 10.82
C SER A 28 4.41 -0.07 10.57
N LEU A 29 5.45 0.32 9.82
CA LEU A 29 6.63 -0.50 9.58
C LEU A 29 7.38 -0.78 10.89
N ASP A 30 7.58 0.24 11.70
CA ASP A 30 8.25 0.11 12.99
C ASP A 30 7.46 -0.81 13.93
N LEU A 31 6.15 -0.63 13.99
CA LEU A 31 5.28 -1.46 14.83
C LEU A 31 5.30 -2.92 14.36
N ALA A 32 5.22 -3.14 13.06
CA ALA A 32 5.25 -4.49 12.49
C ALA A 32 6.58 -5.20 12.81
N ARG A 33 7.71 -4.48 12.70
CA ARG A 33 9.01 -5.03 13.10
C ARG A 33 9.04 -5.39 14.58
N ALA A 34 8.54 -4.50 15.43
CA ALA A 34 8.51 -4.73 16.89
C ALA A 34 7.66 -5.93 17.26
N GLN A 35 6.62 -6.21 16.49
CA GLN A 35 5.73 -7.36 16.70
C GLN A 35 6.24 -8.65 16.03
N GLY A 36 7.39 -8.62 15.38
CA GLY A 36 7.99 -9.80 14.78
C GLY A 36 7.51 -10.13 13.38
N PHE A 37 6.77 -9.24 12.71
CA PHE A 37 6.41 -9.45 11.32
C PHE A 37 7.65 -9.33 10.42
N ARG A 38 7.69 -10.15 9.38
CA ARG A 38 8.84 -10.20 8.45
C ARG A 38 8.60 -9.43 7.16
N ALA A 39 7.37 -9.03 6.89
CA ALA A 39 6.99 -8.31 5.69
C ALA A 39 5.71 -7.51 5.94
N MET A 40 5.46 -6.53 5.08
CA MET A 40 4.21 -5.78 5.04
C MET A 40 3.68 -5.78 3.61
N GLN A 41 2.36 -5.90 3.48
CA GLN A 41 1.69 -5.97 2.18
C GLN A 41 0.49 -5.04 2.15
N PHE A 42 0.35 -4.31 1.03
CA PHE A 42 -0.86 -3.60 0.67
C PHE A 42 -1.60 -4.41 -0.38
N ASN A 43 -2.82 -4.85 -0.08
CA ASN A 43 -3.56 -5.74 -0.96
C ASN A 43 -4.30 -5.04 -2.09
N PHE A 44 -4.52 -3.72 -1.97
CA PHE A 44 -5.39 -3.03 -2.91
C PHE A 44 -4.95 -1.58 -3.07
N VAL A 45 -4.00 -1.36 -3.98
CA VAL A 45 -3.54 -0.02 -4.35
C VAL A 45 -4.07 0.28 -5.74
N VAL A 46 -4.94 1.28 -5.86
CA VAL A 46 -5.56 1.63 -7.14
C VAL A 46 -4.48 2.11 -8.10
N SER A 47 -4.36 1.44 -9.26
CA SER A 47 -3.26 1.68 -10.20
C SER A 47 -3.25 3.09 -10.80
N SER A 48 -4.43 3.70 -10.93
CA SER A 48 -4.55 5.07 -11.45
C SER A 48 -4.06 6.13 -10.47
N ASN A 49 -3.90 5.80 -9.20
CA ASN A 49 -3.36 6.71 -8.21
C ASN A 49 -1.83 6.67 -8.25
N VAL A 50 -1.27 7.29 -9.28
CA VAL A 50 0.18 7.24 -9.54
C VAL A 50 1.00 7.87 -8.42
N ARG A 51 0.44 8.86 -7.72
CA ARG A 51 1.12 9.51 -6.59
C ARG A 51 1.24 8.58 -5.40
N ALA A 52 0.19 7.83 -5.10
CA ALA A 52 0.22 6.85 -4.02
C ALA A 52 1.19 5.71 -4.34
N VAL A 53 1.14 5.18 -5.56
CA VAL A 53 2.05 4.13 -6.00
C VAL A 53 3.51 4.60 -5.86
N ALA A 54 3.81 5.82 -6.31
CA ALA A 54 5.17 6.38 -6.19
C ALA A 54 5.59 6.54 -4.72
N LEU A 55 4.67 6.95 -3.85
CA LEU A 55 4.96 7.08 -2.42
C LEU A 55 5.32 5.73 -1.80
N TRP A 56 4.53 4.70 -2.07
CA TRP A 56 4.80 3.38 -1.52
C TRP A 56 6.09 2.77 -2.07
N GLN A 57 6.38 3.00 -3.35
CA GLN A 57 7.66 2.59 -3.94
C GLN A 57 8.84 3.32 -3.27
N ASP A 58 8.69 4.61 -3.02
CA ASP A 58 9.69 5.40 -2.30
C ASP A 58 9.92 4.88 -0.88
N MET A 59 8.91 4.33 -0.27
CA MET A 59 9.00 3.71 1.06
C MET A 59 9.43 2.23 1.02
N GLY A 60 9.89 1.74 -0.11
CA GLY A 60 10.49 0.42 -0.25
C GLY A 60 9.55 -0.70 -0.66
N PHE A 61 8.30 -0.38 -1.03
CA PHE A 61 7.36 -1.40 -1.51
C PHE A 61 7.57 -1.66 -3.00
N ALA A 62 7.48 -2.92 -3.39
CA ALA A 62 7.51 -3.33 -4.78
C ALA A 62 6.14 -3.84 -5.22
N VAL A 63 5.77 -3.61 -6.46
CA VAL A 63 4.57 -4.19 -7.05
C VAL A 63 4.85 -5.68 -7.31
N VAL A 64 4.08 -6.54 -6.66
CA VAL A 64 4.24 -8.00 -6.78
C VAL A 64 3.06 -8.66 -7.45
N GLY A 65 1.97 -7.94 -7.68
CA GLY A 65 0.79 -8.47 -8.33
C GLY A 65 -0.11 -7.37 -8.86
N ARG A 66 -1.00 -7.76 -9.77
CA ARG A 66 -1.97 -6.87 -10.38
C ARG A 66 -3.32 -7.59 -10.49
N LEU A 67 -4.36 -6.94 -10.01
CA LEU A 67 -5.73 -7.43 -10.10
C LEU A 67 -6.42 -6.60 -11.20
N PRO A 68 -6.76 -7.22 -12.35
CA PRO A 68 -7.28 -6.46 -13.48
C PRO A 68 -8.72 -5.99 -13.23
N GLU A 69 -8.98 -4.72 -13.54
CA GLU A 69 -10.32 -4.12 -13.63
C GLU A 69 -11.21 -4.35 -12.41
N VAL A 70 -10.62 -4.25 -11.20
CA VAL A 70 -11.35 -4.56 -9.95
C VAL A 70 -11.88 -3.32 -9.23
N PHE A 71 -11.52 -2.12 -9.66
CA PHE A 71 -11.96 -0.88 -9.04
C PHE A 71 -12.69 -0.01 -10.06
N ASP A 72 -13.92 0.38 -9.76
CA ASP A 72 -14.73 1.26 -10.60
C ASP A 72 -14.38 2.72 -10.28
N HIS A 73 -13.48 3.31 -11.07
CA HIS A 73 -13.05 4.69 -10.89
C HIS A 73 -14.11 5.64 -11.47
N PRO A 74 -14.53 6.69 -10.72
CA PRO A 74 -15.59 7.59 -11.18
C PRO A 74 -15.34 8.26 -12.53
N ALA A 75 -14.07 8.54 -12.87
CA ALA A 75 -13.71 9.22 -14.11
C ALA A 75 -13.18 8.27 -15.18
N LEU A 76 -12.47 7.19 -14.80
CA LEU A 76 -11.73 6.35 -15.73
C LEU A 76 -12.41 5.01 -16.02
N GLY A 77 -13.49 4.70 -15.32
CA GLY A 77 -14.12 3.38 -15.40
C GLY A 77 -13.32 2.34 -14.61
N TYR A 78 -13.38 1.09 -15.02
CA TYR A 78 -12.70 0.01 -14.29
C TYR A 78 -11.20 0.09 -14.48
N VAL A 79 -10.49 0.13 -13.38
CA VAL A 79 -9.02 0.19 -13.35
C VAL A 79 -8.47 -0.95 -12.51
N ASP A 80 -7.19 -1.24 -12.69
CA ASP A 80 -6.52 -2.31 -11.95
C ASP A 80 -6.19 -1.87 -10.52
N ALA A 81 -6.07 -2.86 -9.63
CA ALA A 81 -5.46 -2.68 -8.33
C ALA A 81 -4.12 -3.40 -8.28
N LEU A 82 -3.19 -2.86 -7.53
CA LEU A 82 -1.86 -3.42 -7.36
C LEU A 82 -1.73 -4.04 -5.98
N VAL A 83 -1.00 -5.14 -5.90
CA VAL A 83 -0.54 -5.71 -4.63
C VAL A 83 0.91 -5.28 -4.47
N MET A 84 1.22 -4.62 -3.36
CA MET A 84 2.55 -4.11 -3.09
C MET A 84 3.11 -4.74 -1.81
N PHE A 85 4.40 -5.02 -1.81
CA PHE A 85 5.04 -5.83 -0.77
C PHE A 85 6.39 -5.24 -0.40
N ARG A 86 6.71 -5.28 0.89
CA ARG A 86 8.02 -4.90 1.41
C ARG A 86 8.47 -5.87 2.50
N ALA A 87 9.69 -6.41 2.35
CA ALA A 87 10.35 -7.13 3.43
C ALA A 87 10.74 -6.15 4.55
N LEU A 88 10.67 -6.61 5.79
CA LEU A 88 11.03 -5.82 6.96
C LEU A 88 12.40 -6.15 7.53
#